data_61d9f1d4b31c23675d81b7b7c51a75db
#
_entry.id   61d9f1d4b31c23675d81b7b7c51a75db
#
_cell.length_a   1.000
_cell.length_b   1.000
_cell.length_c   1.000
_cell.angle_alpha   90.00
_cell.angle_beta   90.00
_cell.angle_gamma   90.00
#
_symmetry.space_group_name_H-M   'P 1'
#
loop_
_entity.id
_entity.type
_entity.pdbx_description
1 polymer ?
#
loop_
_entity_poly.entity_id
_entity_poly.type
_entity_poly.pdbx_seq_one_letter_code
_entity_poly.pdbx_strand_id
1 'polypeptide(L)'
;VTDQTRATGERFGYGWTAGGVPPAATGGGEYHLHVMQTAVDAPPFTGLILDAGCGDGVDLATTGLTDGCRVVGVELSAGGVRASASRIANIDRSHLVQGSVLSLPFADHTFDGAYSYGVVHHTVDPELAVREIARTLKPGAALLIYVYEAFDRRPWPWRVALGAVNAIRQPISSMSPAAIRRFCAMVAPVVYLTCTIPSRHFTWAKHFPYPASQNRDMRSLIPDLYDRFAAPIEQRYTEAGARRLVEQAGLRVRSIANVRGWILLSEKA
;
A
#
# COMPACT_ATOMS: atom_id res chain seq x y z
N VAL A 1 -3.68 20.11 -5.92
CA VAL A 1 -2.68 19.02 -5.90
C VAL A 1 -1.31 19.68 -5.93
N THR A 2 -0.48 19.47 -4.90
CA THR A 2 0.88 20.00 -4.82
C THR A 2 1.78 19.31 -5.85
N ASP A 3 2.93 19.94 -6.21
CA ASP A 3 3.91 19.33 -7.12
C ASP A 3 4.43 17.99 -6.61
N GLN A 4 4.62 17.83 -5.29
CA GLN A 4 5.02 16.57 -4.68
C GLN A 4 3.94 15.49 -4.80
N THR A 5 2.67 15.85 -4.60
CA THR A 5 1.55 14.91 -4.78
C THR A 5 1.45 14.45 -6.24
N ARG A 6 1.64 15.38 -7.19
CA ARG A 6 1.68 15.05 -8.62
C ARG A 6 2.84 14.10 -8.95
N ALA A 7 4.05 14.43 -8.49
CA ALA A 7 5.22 13.59 -8.69
C ALA A 7 5.04 12.17 -8.11
N THR A 8 4.41 12.05 -6.94
CA THR A 8 4.06 10.76 -6.35
C THR A 8 3.14 9.97 -7.27
N GLY A 9 2.05 10.58 -7.74
CA GLY A 9 1.11 9.93 -8.66
C GLY A 9 1.76 9.51 -9.98
N GLU A 10 2.57 10.36 -10.61
CA GLU A 10 3.26 10.03 -11.86
C GLU A 10 4.21 8.84 -11.72
N ARG A 11 4.93 8.74 -10.61
CA ARG A 11 5.90 7.67 -10.36
C ARG A 11 5.23 6.34 -10.10
N PHE A 12 4.24 6.30 -9.21
CA PHE A 12 3.46 5.07 -8.99
C PHE A 12 2.71 4.68 -10.26
N GLY A 13 2.07 5.64 -10.96
CA GLY A 13 1.40 5.38 -12.22
C GLY A 13 2.31 4.80 -13.31
N TYR A 14 3.58 5.22 -13.37
CA TYR A 14 4.58 4.60 -14.25
C TYR A 14 4.88 3.16 -13.80
N GLY A 15 5.02 2.91 -12.50
CA GLY A 15 5.24 1.56 -11.95
C GLY A 15 4.15 0.58 -12.38
N TRP A 16 2.89 0.99 -12.27
CA TRP A 16 1.74 0.19 -12.64
C TRP A 16 1.63 -0.12 -14.15
N THR A 17 2.17 0.73 -15.02
CA THR A 17 2.04 0.58 -16.47
C THR A 17 3.28 0.01 -17.14
N ALA A 18 4.47 0.37 -16.70
CA ALA A 18 5.73 0.03 -17.39
C ALA A 18 6.17 -1.42 -17.21
N GLY A 19 5.58 -2.17 -16.27
CA GLY A 19 5.85 -3.58 -16.01
C GLY A 19 5.00 -4.55 -16.82
N GLY A 20 4.00 -4.02 -17.54
CA GLY A 20 2.83 -4.79 -17.93
C GLY A 20 2.10 -5.21 -16.63
N VAL A 21 0.91 -4.69 -16.39
CA VAL A 21 0.09 -5.19 -15.27
C VAL A 21 -0.01 -6.70 -15.45
N PRO A 22 0.48 -7.54 -14.53
CA PRO A 22 0.26 -8.97 -14.67
C PRO A 22 -1.24 -9.16 -14.80
N PRO A 23 -1.74 -9.98 -15.73
CA PRO A 23 -3.14 -10.35 -15.72
C PRO A 23 -3.46 -10.79 -14.31
N ALA A 24 -4.61 -10.40 -13.78
CA ALA A 24 -5.04 -10.80 -12.45
C ALA A 24 -4.70 -12.27 -12.30
N ALA A 25 -3.83 -12.59 -11.36
CA ALA A 25 -3.55 -13.97 -11.04
C ALA A 25 -4.89 -14.53 -10.54
N THR A 26 -5.63 -15.13 -11.44
CA THR A 26 -6.80 -15.92 -11.14
C THR A 26 -6.28 -17.13 -10.38
N GLY A 27 -6.21 -17.02 -9.06
CA GLY A 27 -5.87 -18.13 -8.20
C GLY A 27 -4.68 -17.88 -7.27
N GLY A 28 -4.94 -17.70 -5.99
CA GLY A 28 -4.06 -18.07 -4.91
C GLY A 28 -2.99 -17.07 -4.45
N GLY A 29 -3.07 -15.80 -4.80
CA GLY A 29 -2.30 -14.74 -4.14
C GLY A 29 -3.03 -14.27 -2.88
N GLU A 30 -2.31 -14.11 -1.75
CA GLU A 30 -2.84 -13.39 -0.61
C GLU A 30 -3.01 -11.93 -1.02
N TYR A 31 -4.27 -11.47 -1.08
CA TYR A 31 -4.58 -10.08 -1.33
C TYR A 31 -4.29 -9.25 -0.10
N HIS A 32 -3.89 -8.00 -0.28
CA HIS A 32 -3.47 -7.15 0.84
C HIS A 32 -4.59 -6.97 1.88
N LEU A 33 -5.83 -6.81 1.44
CA LEU A 33 -6.97 -6.71 2.33
C LEU A 33 -7.12 -7.97 3.20
N HIS A 34 -7.00 -9.17 2.63
CA HIS A 34 -7.07 -10.42 3.37
C HIS A 34 -5.94 -10.55 4.40
N VAL A 35 -4.72 -10.17 4.01
CA VAL A 35 -3.57 -10.12 4.93
C VAL A 35 -3.84 -9.16 6.09
N MET A 36 -4.38 -7.97 5.81
CA MET A 36 -4.73 -7.02 6.85
C MET A 36 -5.81 -7.55 7.79
N GLN A 37 -6.89 -8.10 7.25
CA GLN A 37 -7.98 -8.67 8.06
C GLN A 37 -7.49 -9.81 8.96
N THR A 38 -6.72 -10.75 8.40
CA THR A 38 -6.16 -11.87 9.16
C THR A 38 -5.21 -11.40 10.27
N ALA A 39 -4.38 -10.39 10.00
CA ALA A 39 -3.38 -9.91 10.96
C ALA A 39 -3.98 -9.28 12.22
N VAL A 40 -5.16 -8.68 12.12
CA VAL A 40 -5.83 -7.98 13.23
C VAL A 40 -7.16 -8.62 13.62
N ASP A 41 -7.44 -9.82 13.12
CA ASP A 41 -8.70 -10.56 13.34
C ASP A 41 -9.95 -9.70 13.03
N ALA A 42 -9.89 -9.02 11.87
CA ALA A 42 -10.99 -8.17 11.43
C ALA A 42 -12.04 -9.00 10.67
N PRO A 43 -13.33 -8.74 10.90
CA PRO A 43 -14.40 -9.39 10.14
C PRO A 43 -14.34 -8.99 8.66
N PRO A 44 -14.88 -9.84 7.75
CA PRO A 44 -15.08 -9.45 6.36
C PRO A 44 -15.92 -8.17 6.25
N PHE A 45 -15.57 -7.33 5.30
CA PHE A 45 -16.39 -6.17 4.97
C PHE A 45 -17.70 -6.58 4.30
N THR A 46 -18.74 -5.76 4.50
CA THR A 46 -20.04 -5.85 3.82
C THR A 46 -20.54 -4.45 3.48
N GLY A 47 -21.43 -4.34 2.50
CA GLY A 47 -22.00 -3.05 2.08
C GLY A 47 -21.13 -2.30 1.07
N LEU A 48 -21.13 -0.98 1.15
CA LEU A 48 -20.35 -0.10 0.26
C LEU A 48 -19.00 0.23 0.88
N ILE A 49 -17.93 -0.20 0.25
CA ILE A 49 -16.57 -0.14 0.77
C ILE A 49 -15.71 0.83 -0.04
N LEU A 50 -14.87 1.60 0.64
CA LEU A 50 -13.87 2.46 0.03
C LEU A 50 -12.50 1.76 0.00
N ASP A 51 -11.91 1.64 -1.18
CA ASP A 51 -10.48 1.33 -1.37
C ASP A 51 -9.72 2.64 -1.60
N ALA A 52 -9.09 3.15 -0.53
CA ALA A 52 -8.45 4.45 -0.55
C ALA A 52 -6.99 4.34 -1.04
N GLY A 53 -6.80 4.53 -2.35
CA GLY A 53 -5.53 4.34 -3.06
C GLY A 53 -5.42 2.95 -3.67
N CYS A 54 -6.34 2.60 -4.57
CA CYS A 54 -6.48 1.24 -5.08
C CYS A 54 -5.35 0.79 -6.05
N GLY A 55 -4.44 1.68 -6.44
CA GLY A 55 -3.27 1.37 -7.26
C GLY A 55 -3.65 0.71 -8.59
N ASP A 56 -3.19 -0.53 -8.81
CA ASP A 56 -3.51 -1.33 -10.01
C ASP A 56 -4.82 -2.11 -9.90
N GLY A 57 -5.56 -1.97 -8.79
CA GLY A 57 -6.91 -2.52 -8.61
C GLY A 57 -6.99 -3.99 -8.20
N VAL A 58 -5.94 -4.58 -7.66
CA VAL A 58 -5.97 -6.00 -7.22
C VAL A 58 -6.99 -6.20 -6.10
N ASP A 59 -6.86 -5.43 -5.00
CA ASP A 59 -7.80 -5.52 -3.88
C ASP A 59 -9.19 -5.02 -4.25
N LEU A 60 -9.29 -3.98 -5.10
CA LEU A 60 -10.54 -3.48 -5.65
C LEU A 60 -11.33 -4.57 -6.40
N ALA A 61 -10.66 -5.33 -7.26
CA ALA A 61 -11.27 -6.43 -8.00
C ALA A 61 -11.73 -7.56 -7.06
N THR A 62 -10.88 -7.95 -6.12
CA THR A 62 -11.17 -9.04 -5.18
C THR A 62 -12.34 -8.69 -4.27
N THR A 63 -12.35 -7.46 -3.73
CA THR A 63 -13.44 -6.99 -2.88
C THR A 63 -14.77 -6.94 -3.65
N GLY A 64 -14.76 -6.53 -4.92
CA GLY A 64 -15.95 -6.52 -5.77
C GLY A 64 -16.48 -7.92 -6.11
N LEU A 65 -15.65 -8.94 -6.05
CA LEU A 65 -16.06 -10.34 -6.20
C LEU A 65 -16.59 -10.96 -4.89
N THR A 66 -16.37 -10.30 -3.74
CA THR A 66 -16.85 -10.78 -2.45
C THR A 66 -18.36 -10.54 -2.33
N ASP A 67 -19.09 -11.57 -1.88
CA ASP A 67 -20.53 -11.45 -1.69
C ASP A 67 -20.89 -10.43 -0.61
N GLY A 68 -21.94 -9.66 -0.88
CA GLY A 68 -22.40 -8.60 0.02
C GLY A 68 -21.58 -7.31 -0.05
N CYS A 69 -20.52 -7.23 -0.88
CA CYS A 69 -19.70 -6.03 -1.07
C CYS A 69 -20.02 -5.33 -2.40
N ARG A 70 -20.01 -4.00 -2.36
CA ARG A 70 -19.75 -3.09 -3.49
C ARG A 70 -18.55 -2.25 -3.10
N VAL A 71 -17.63 -1.99 -4.01
CA VAL A 71 -16.41 -1.27 -3.69
C VAL A 71 -16.17 -0.10 -4.66
N VAL A 72 -15.71 1.01 -4.10
CA VAL A 72 -15.27 2.18 -4.87
C VAL A 72 -13.78 2.39 -4.60
N GLY A 73 -12.96 2.23 -5.63
CA GLY A 73 -11.53 2.56 -5.58
C GLY A 73 -11.28 4.02 -5.92
N VAL A 74 -10.38 4.64 -5.19
CA VAL A 74 -9.83 5.97 -5.52
C VAL A 74 -8.36 5.82 -5.84
N GLU A 75 -7.94 6.31 -7.00
CA GLU A 75 -6.54 6.28 -7.43
C GLU A 75 -6.12 7.64 -8.00
N LEU A 76 -4.96 8.12 -7.57
CA LEU A 76 -4.43 9.42 -7.96
C LEU A 76 -3.89 9.44 -9.39
N SER A 77 -3.16 8.38 -9.76
CA SER A 77 -2.39 8.34 -11.00
C SER A 77 -3.23 7.87 -12.19
N ALA A 78 -3.08 8.52 -13.34
CA ALA A 78 -3.72 8.06 -14.56
C ALA A 78 -3.26 6.64 -14.98
N GLY A 79 -2.03 6.25 -14.61
CA GLY A 79 -1.50 4.89 -14.85
C GLY A 79 -2.24 3.84 -14.03
N GLY A 80 -2.37 4.07 -12.72
CA GLY A 80 -3.14 3.19 -11.82
C GLY A 80 -4.60 3.11 -12.23
N VAL A 81 -5.23 4.24 -12.56
CA VAL A 81 -6.62 4.26 -13.06
C VAL A 81 -6.79 3.37 -14.29
N ARG A 82 -5.89 3.44 -15.27
CA ARG A 82 -5.96 2.55 -16.45
C ARG A 82 -5.78 1.08 -16.10
N ALA A 83 -4.83 0.78 -15.20
CA ALA A 83 -4.58 -0.58 -14.76
C ALA A 83 -5.78 -1.15 -14.00
N SER A 84 -6.31 -0.39 -13.03
CA SER A 84 -7.51 -0.76 -12.28
C SER A 84 -8.73 -0.94 -13.16
N ALA A 85 -9.00 0.00 -14.08
CA ALA A 85 -10.14 -0.07 -14.99
C ALA A 85 -10.10 -1.35 -15.85
N SER A 86 -8.91 -1.72 -16.36
CA SER A 86 -8.74 -2.96 -17.10
C SER A 86 -9.03 -4.19 -16.24
N ARG A 87 -8.62 -4.16 -14.96
CA ARG A 87 -8.78 -5.28 -14.05
C ARG A 87 -10.22 -5.52 -13.63
N ILE A 88 -11.00 -4.44 -13.42
CA ILE A 88 -12.41 -4.51 -12.98
C ILE A 88 -13.43 -4.48 -14.12
N ALA A 89 -13.00 -4.50 -15.37
CA ALA A 89 -13.87 -4.29 -16.55
C ALA A 89 -15.11 -5.20 -16.59
N ASN A 90 -15.05 -6.39 -15.96
CA ASN A 90 -16.15 -7.35 -15.92
C ASN A 90 -16.67 -7.59 -14.48
N ILE A 91 -16.49 -6.62 -13.58
CA ILE A 91 -16.88 -6.73 -12.17
C ILE A 91 -17.86 -5.60 -11.86
N ASP A 92 -19.15 -5.84 -12.00
CA ASP A 92 -20.22 -4.83 -11.87
C ASP A 92 -20.29 -4.17 -10.48
N ARG A 93 -19.74 -4.81 -9.45
CA ARG A 93 -19.71 -4.31 -8.06
C ARG A 93 -18.48 -3.48 -7.73
N SER A 94 -17.54 -3.31 -8.67
CA SER A 94 -16.33 -2.49 -8.51
C SER A 94 -16.46 -1.22 -9.34
N HIS A 95 -16.22 -0.09 -8.68
CA HIS A 95 -16.24 1.23 -9.31
C HIS A 95 -14.90 1.93 -9.07
N LEU A 96 -14.55 2.86 -9.95
CA LEU A 96 -13.25 3.54 -9.91
C LEU A 96 -13.42 5.04 -10.11
N VAL A 97 -12.74 5.82 -9.28
CA VAL A 97 -12.70 7.27 -9.35
C VAL A 97 -11.24 7.73 -9.39
N GLN A 98 -10.89 8.58 -10.34
CA GLN A 98 -9.60 9.27 -10.28
C GLN A 98 -9.67 10.41 -9.29
N GLY A 99 -8.86 10.36 -8.23
CA GLY A 99 -8.90 11.36 -7.16
C GLY A 99 -7.75 11.22 -6.19
N SER A 100 -7.68 12.14 -5.24
CA SER A 100 -6.69 12.14 -4.17
C SER A 100 -7.33 11.76 -2.84
N VAL A 101 -6.65 10.92 -2.07
CA VAL A 101 -7.05 10.60 -0.67
C VAL A 101 -6.95 11.83 0.25
N LEU A 102 -6.31 12.91 -0.19
CA LEU A 102 -6.26 14.20 0.53
C LEU A 102 -7.53 15.04 0.34
N SER A 103 -8.42 14.68 -0.61
CA SER A 103 -9.68 15.36 -0.89
C SER A 103 -10.60 14.38 -1.63
N LEU A 104 -11.30 13.57 -0.88
CA LEU A 104 -12.17 12.53 -1.43
C LEU A 104 -13.47 13.14 -1.97
N PRO A 105 -13.90 12.81 -3.20
CA PRO A 105 -15.08 13.40 -3.84
C PRO A 105 -16.38 12.71 -3.38
N PHE A 106 -16.49 12.38 -2.10
CA PHE A 106 -17.64 11.71 -1.51
C PHE A 106 -18.22 12.53 -0.36
N ALA A 107 -19.52 12.40 -0.15
CA ALA A 107 -20.19 12.98 1.00
C ALA A 107 -19.76 12.31 2.32
N ASP A 108 -20.01 12.99 3.41
CA ASP A 108 -19.83 12.42 4.74
C ASP A 108 -20.72 11.19 4.90
N HIS A 109 -20.25 10.22 5.71
CA HIS A 109 -21.03 9.04 6.07
C HIS A 109 -21.55 8.20 4.88
N THR A 110 -20.75 8.09 3.82
CA THR A 110 -21.09 7.35 2.60
C THR A 110 -20.82 5.84 2.76
N PHE A 111 -19.66 5.46 3.33
CA PHE A 111 -19.16 4.09 3.27
C PHE A 111 -19.42 3.30 4.56
N ASP A 112 -19.72 2.02 4.39
CA ASP A 112 -19.90 1.04 5.47
C ASP A 112 -18.57 0.52 6.01
N GLY A 113 -17.48 0.76 5.30
CA GLY A 113 -16.11 0.47 5.69
C GLY A 113 -15.10 1.02 4.69
N ALA A 114 -13.83 1.05 5.09
CA ALA A 114 -12.75 1.44 4.20
C ALA A 114 -11.47 0.66 4.51
N TYR A 115 -10.60 0.57 3.50
CA TYR A 115 -9.23 0.13 3.69
C TYR A 115 -8.27 1.00 2.88
N SER A 116 -7.01 1.05 3.34
CA SER A 116 -5.92 1.74 2.66
C SER A 116 -4.61 1.01 2.90
N TYR A 117 -4.07 0.41 1.86
CA TYR A 117 -2.83 -0.36 1.94
C TYR A 117 -1.69 0.35 1.22
N GLY A 118 -0.67 0.78 1.97
CA GLY A 118 0.54 1.32 1.36
C GLY A 118 0.41 2.72 0.76
N VAL A 119 -0.56 3.55 1.19
CA VAL A 119 -0.92 4.81 0.55
C VAL A 119 -0.62 6.03 1.42
N VAL A 120 -1.22 6.13 2.60
CA VAL A 120 -1.24 7.38 3.37
C VAL A 120 0.14 7.88 3.75
N HIS A 121 1.08 6.99 4.03
CA HIS A 121 2.45 7.33 4.38
C HIS A 121 3.32 7.80 3.19
N HIS A 122 2.75 7.78 1.99
CA HIS A 122 3.31 8.37 0.76
C HIS A 122 2.65 9.70 0.39
N THR A 123 1.75 10.22 1.23
CA THR A 123 1.12 11.52 1.01
C THR A 123 1.90 12.65 1.67
N VAL A 124 1.67 13.89 1.21
CA VAL A 124 2.26 15.10 1.81
C VAL A 124 1.70 15.39 3.19
N ASP A 125 0.47 14.93 3.46
CA ASP A 125 -0.25 15.09 4.73
C ASP A 125 -1.02 13.81 5.07
N PRO A 126 -0.38 12.85 5.75
CA PRO A 126 -1.03 11.61 6.16
C PRO A 126 -2.21 11.79 7.12
N GLU A 127 -2.14 12.82 7.96
CA GLU A 127 -3.22 13.12 8.91
C GLU A 127 -4.48 13.60 8.17
N LEU A 128 -4.31 14.48 7.17
CA LEU A 128 -5.41 14.89 6.30
C LEU A 128 -5.98 13.70 5.53
N ALA A 129 -5.14 12.83 4.98
CA ALA A 129 -5.59 11.65 4.27
C ALA A 129 -6.47 10.75 5.14
N VAL A 130 -6.05 10.46 6.37
CA VAL A 130 -6.85 9.64 7.30
C VAL A 130 -8.11 10.37 7.74
N ARG A 131 -8.07 11.70 7.98
CA ARG A 131 -9.29 12.50 8.28
C ARG A 131 -10.30 12.46 7.14
N GLU A 132 -9.86 12.58 5.90
CA GLU A 132 -10.74 12.51 4.72
C GLU A 132 -11.37 11.12 4.57
N ILE A 133 -10.61 10.04 4.77
CA ILE A 133 -11.18 8.69 4.80
C ILE A 133 -12.20 8.57 5.94
N ALA A 134 -11.85 8.98 7.15
CA ALA A 134 -12.73 8.93 8.31
C ALA A 134 -14.02 9.75 8.13
N ARG A 135 -13.93 10.91 7.46
CA ARG A 135 -15.10 11.75 7.15
C ARG A 135 -16.14 10.98 6.34
N THR A 136 -15.68 10.23 5.35
CA THR A 136 -16.57 9.48 4.46
C THR A 136 -17.17 8.22 5.08
N LEU A 137 -16.65 7.74 6.18
CA LEU A 137 -17.16 6.57 6.91
C LEU A 137 -18.44 6.89 7.69
N LYS A 138 -19.38 5.96 7.72
CA LYS A 138 -20.54 5.99 8.63
C LYS A 138 -20.10 5.81 10.07
N PRO A 139 -20.86 6.32 11.06
CA PRO A 139 -20.64 5.97 12.47
C PRO A 139 -20.61 4.45 12.68
N GLY A 140 -19.66 3.96 13.45
CA GLY A 140 -19.43 2.53 13.69
C GLY A 140 -18.72 1.79 12.54
N ALA A 141 -18.46 2.43 11.41
CA ALA A 141 -17.78 1.80 10.29
C ALA A 141 -16.28 1.58 10.58
N ALA A 142 -15.74 0.48 10.07
CA ALA A 142 -14.35 0.10 10.25
C ALA A 142 -13.42 0.70 9.19
N LEU A 143 -12.21 1.10 9.62
CA LEU A 143 -11.07 1.40 8.76
C LEU A 143 -9.95 0.40 9.02
N LEU A 144 -9.49 -0.28 7.98
CA LEU A 144 -8.23 -1.00 7.95
C LEU A 144 -7.16 -0.17 7.26
N ILE A 145 -6.04 0.07 7.93
CA ILE A 145 -4.94 0.86 7.36
C ILE A 145 -3.60 0.16 7.56
N TYR A 146 -2.76 0.17 6.54
CA TYR A 146 -1.37 -0.29 6.60
C TYR A 146 -0.40 0.87 6.38
N VAL A 147 0.55 1.04 7.31
CA VAL A 147 1.62 2.03 7.22
C VAL A 147 2.99 1.43 7.57
N TYR A 148 4.07 1.98 7.02
CA TYR A 148 5.42 1.48 7.23
C TYR A 148 5.92 1.71 8.67
N GLU A 149 6.61 0.69 9.23
CA GLU A 149 7.24 0.78 10.56
C GLU A 149 8.54 1.60 10.54
N ALA A 150 8.83 2.30 11.63
CA ALA A 150 10.02 3.13 11.80
C ALA A 150 11.30 2.34 12.19
N PHE A 151 11.20 1.02 12.37
CA PHE A 151 12.29 0.14 12.84
C PHE A 151 12.85 0.50 14.21
N ASP A 152 12.15 1.30 15.00
CA ASP A 152 12.55 1.69 16.37
C ASP A 152 12.73 0.48 17.31
N ARG A 153 11.94 -0.58 17.09
CA ARG A 153 11.99 -1.86 17.83
C ARG A 153 12.91 -2.90 17.18
N ARG A 154 13.47 -2.62 16.02
CA ARG A 154 14.38 -3.55 15.34
C ARG A 154 15.81 -3.43 15.92
N PRO A 155 16.60 -4.52 15.92
CA PRO A 155 18.02 -4.47 16.29
C PRO A 155 18.77 -3.39 15.52
N TRP A 156 19.77 -2.79 16.14
CA TRP A 156 20.51 -1.65 15.57
C TRP A 156 21.04 -1.85 14.14
N PRO A 157 21.49 -3.07 13.71
CA PRO A 157 21.96 -3.25 12.34
C PRO A 157 20.88 -2.96 11.29
N TRP A 158 19.63 -3.30 11.60
CA TRP A 158 18.49 -3.02 10.71
C TRP A 158 18.17 -1.53 10.61
N ARG A 159 18.36 -0.80 11.70
CA ARG A 159 18.18 0.65 11.74
C ARG A 159 19.24 1.35 10.90
N VAL A 160 20.51 0.91 11.00
CA VAL A 160 21.61 1.40 10.17
C VAL A 160 21.38 1.07 8.69
N ALA A 161 20.99 -0.17 8.39
CA ALA A 161 20.65 -0.59 7.02
C ALA A 161 19.53 0.26 6.42
N LEU A 162 18.46 0.54 7.19
CA LEU A 162 17.37 1.42 6.75
C LEU A 162 17.89 2.84 6.49
N GLY A 163 18.75 3.38 7.37
CA GLY A 163 19.39 4.69 7.19
C GLY A 163 20.20 4.76 5.90
N ALA A 164 21.01 3.73 5.63
CA ALA A 164 21.81 3.63 4.40
C ALA A 164 20.92 3.55 3.14
N VAL A 165 19.86 2.71 3.17
CA VAL A 165 18.90 2.61 2.06
C VAL A 165 18.21 3.95 1.83
N ASN A 166 17.80 4.67 2.88
CA ASN A 166 17.16 5.98 2.76
C ASN A 166 18.11 7.05 2.18
N ALA A 167 19.39 7.02 2.56
CA ALA A 167 20.39 7.92 2.00
C ALA A 167 20.62 7.69 0.50
N ILE A 168 20.62 6.41 0.07
CA ILE A 168 20.72 6.04 -1.35
C ILE A 168 19.41 6.37 -2.09
N ARG A 169 18.26 6.19 -1.45
CA ARG A 169 16.95 6.44 -2.04
C ARG A 169 16.75 7.90 -2.44
N GLN A 170 17.19 8.85 -1.63
CA GLN A 170 16.98 10.28 -1.89
C GLN A 170 17.46 10.73 -3.28
N PRO A 171 18.73 10.51 -3.70
CA PRO A 171 19.16 10.89 -5.04
C PRO A 171 18.46 10.07 -6.14
N ILE A 172 18.20 8.78 -5.91
CA ILE A 172 17.53 7.92 -6.89
C ILE A 172 16.09 8.38 -7.11
N SER A 173 15.36 8.70 -6.05
CA SER A 173 13.98 9.16 -6.14
C SER A 173 13.84 10.49 -6.89
N SER A 174 14.90 11.25 -7.14
CA SER A 174 14.87 12.44 -8.00
C SER A 174 15.04 12.15 -9.50
N MET A 175 15.46 10.93 -9.86
CA MET A 175 15.66 10.53 -11.25
C MET A 175 14.33 10.33 -11.99
N SER A 176 14.39 10.21 -13.32
CA SER A 176 13.19 9.87 -14.10
C SER A 176 12.69 8.45 -13.80
N PRO A 177 11.38 8.19 -13.87
CA PRO A 177 10.80 6.87 -13.60
C PRO A 177 11.48 5.74 -14.40
N ALA A 178 11.81 5.98 -15.67
CA ALA A 178 12.51 5.01 -16.50
C ALA A 178 13.94 4.72 -16.00
N ALA A 179 14.66 5.74 -15.52
CA ALA A 179 16.00 5.57 -14.94
C ALA A 179 15.96 4.79 -13.63
N ILE A 180 14.98 5.09 -12.76
CA ILE A 180 14.75 4.33 -11.51
C ILE A 180 14.47 2.86 -11.83
N ARG A 181 13.63 2.58 -12.82
CA ARG A 181 13.32 1.20 -13.22
C ARG A 181 14.57 0.46 -13.77
N ARG A 182 15.40 1.12 -14.58
CA ARG A 182 16.67 0.53 -15.03
C ARG A 182 17.62 0.23 -13.88
N PHE A 183 17.73 1.16 -12.91
CA PHE A 183 18.49 0.95 -11.68
C PHE A 183 17.97 -0.28 -10.92
N CYS A 184 16.65 -0.39 -10.69
CA CYS A 184 16.04 -1.54 -10.02
C CYS A 184 16.32 -2.86 -10.78
N ALA A 185 16.26 -2.85 -12.10
CA ALA A 185 16.56 -4.02 -12.92
C ALA A 185 18.05 -4.45 -12.82
N MET A 186 18.98 -3.50 -12.65
CA MET A 186 20.40 -3.80 -12.41
C MET A 186 20.65 -4.32 -10.99
N VAL A 187 19.92 -3.84 -9.99
CA VAL A 187 20.09 -4.24 -8.58
C VAL A 187 19.36 -5.54 -8.27
N ALA A 188 18.26 -5.83 -8.94
CA ALA A 188 17.43 -7.02 -8.68
C ALA A 188 18.22 -8.35 -8.67
N PRO A 189 19.15 -8.65 -9.60
CA PRO A 189 19.95 -9.87 -9.53
C PRO A 189 20.78 -9.96 -8.25
N VAL A 190 21.38 -8.86 -7.82
CA VAL A 190 22.20 -8.81 -6.59
C VAL A 190 21.32 -9.11 -5.37
N VAL A 191 20.18 -8.43 -5.24
CA VAL A 191 19.23 -8.66 -4.14
C VAL A 191 18.69 -10.09 -4.17
N TYR A 192 18.39 -10.61 -5.34
CA TYR A 192 17.90 -11.98 -5.49
C TYR A 192 18.92 -13.01 -5.00
N LEU A 193 20.19 -12.87 -5.40
CA LEU A 193 21.26 -13.78 -5.01
C LEU A 193 21.65 -13.65 -3.54
N THR A 194 21.66 -12.44 -2.99
CA THR A 194 22.13 -12.19 -1.61
C THR A 194 21.06 -12.27 -0.54
N CYS A 195 19.80 -12.02 -0.89
CA CYS A 195 18.69 -11.99 0.07
C CYS A 195 17.65 -13.09 -0.20
N THR A 196 17.14 -13.17 -1.43
CA THR A 196 16.01 -14.06 -1.76
C THR A 196 16.43 -15.52 -1.76
N ILE A 197 17.49 -15.90 -2.49
CA ILE A 197 17.97 -17.29 -2.55
C ILE A 197 18.37 -17.81 -1.16
N PRO A 198 19.21 -17.10 -0.36
CA PRO A 198 19.56 -17.59 0.97
C PRO A 198 18.36 -17.83 1.89
N SER A 199 17.30 -17.03 1.75
CA SER A 199 16.09 -17.19 2.57
C SER A 199 15.31 -18.48 2.29
N ARG A 200 15.57 -19.15 1.16
CA ARG A 200 15.00 -20.48 0.84
C ARG A 200 15.66 -21.59 1.64
N HIS A 201 16.93 -21.44 1.96
CA HIS A 201 17.76 -22.50 2.54
C HIS A 201 18.10 -22.26 4.00
N PHE A 202 18.14 -21.02 4.44
CA PHE A 202 18.59 -20.66 5.78
C PHE A 202 17.51 -19.90 6.57
N THR A 203 17.18 -20.38 7.77
CA THR A 203 16.16 -19.78 8.63
C THR A 203 16.49 -18.35 9.05
N TRP A 204 17.79 -18.05 9.32
CA TRP A 204 18.25 -16.72 9.66
C TRP A 204 18.08 -15.71 8.51
N ALA A 205 18.18 -16.15 7.27
CA ALA A 205 18.02 -15.29 6.09
C ALA A 205 16.54 -14.96 5.78
N LYS A 206 15.57 -15.61 6.42
CA LYS A 206 14.14 -15.25 6.32
C LYS A 206 13.83 -13.86 6.85
N HIS A 207 14.73 -13.31 7.66
CA HIS A 207 14.63 -11.95 8.16
C HIS A 207 15.21 -10.89 7.20
N PHE A 208 15.87 -11.31 6.14
CA PHE A 208 16.41 -10.39 5.13
C PHE A 208 15.30 -9.69 4.33
N PRO A 209 15.60 -8.51 3.73
CA PRO A 209 14.69 -7.89 2.78
C PRO A 209 14.37 -8.85 1.63
N TYR A 210 13.14 -8.79 1.12
CA TYR A 210 12.71 -9.56 -0.04
C TYR A 210 12.95 -11.09 0.06
N PRO A 211 12.48 -11.76 1.13
CA PRO A 211 12.65 -13.21 1.26
C PRO A 211 11.81 -13.95 0.22
N ALA A 212 12.19 -15.19 -0.05
CA ALA A 212 11.54 -16.03 -1.05
C ALA A 212 10.04 -16.29 -0.80
N SER A 213 9.59 -16.13 0.45
CA SER A 213 8.16 -16.20 0.79
C SER A 213 7.33 -15.05 0.19
N GLN A 214 7.96 -13.93 -0.13
CA GLN A 214 7.33 -12.78 -0.79
C GLN A 214 7.66 -12.73 -2.28
N ASN A 215 8.92 -12.99 -2.65
CA ASN A 215 9.43 -12.88 -4.00
C ASN A 215 9.78 -14.25 -4.54
N ARG A 216 8.93 -14.78 -5.40
CA ARG A 216 9.09 -16.12 -5.97
C ARG A 216 10.18 -16.18 -7.04
N ASP A 217 10.35 -15.10 -7.81
CA ASP A 217 11.34 -14.99 -8.87
C ASP A 217 11.99 -13.59 -8.90
N MET A 218 13.02 -13.46 -9.74
CA MET A 218 13.74 -12.21 -9.88
C MET A 218 12.89 -11.11 -10.54
N ARG A 219 11.89 -11.47 -11.35
CA ARG A 219 11.04 -10.49 -12.05
C ARG A 219 10.11 -9.78 -11.09
N SER A 220 9.63 -10.49 -10.06
CA SER A 220 8.78 -9.91 -9.02
C SER A 220 9.52 -8.90 -8.12
N LEU A 221 10.85 -8.97 -8.05
CA LEU A 221 11.65 -7.99 -7.30
C LEU A 221 11.70 -6.60 -7.93
N ILE A 222 11.59 -6.51 -9.26
CA ILE A 222 11.75 -5.21 -9.94
C ILE A 222 10.64 -4.23 -9.56
N PRO A 223 9.34 -4.59 -9.56
CA PRO A 223 8.28 -3.75 -9.03
C PRO A 223 8.48 -3.37 -7.56
N ASP A 224 8.79 -4.32 -6.70
CA ASP A 224 8.98 -4.07 -5.26
C ASP A 224 10.16 -3.11 -4.98
N LEU A 225 11.28 -3.27 -5.72
CA LEU A 225 12.39 -2.33 -5.64
C LEU A 225 12.01 -0.98 -6.22
N TYR A 226 11.23 -0.95 -7.30
CA TYR A 226 10.76 0.30 -7.89
C TYR A 226 9.90 1.08 -6.90
N ASP A 227 8.93 0.46 -6.26
CA ASP A 227 8.09 1.11 -5.25
C ASP A 227 8.94 1.66 -4.09
N ARG A 228 9.98 0.94 -3.72
CA ARG A 228 10.91 1.36 -2.67
C ARG A 228 11.73 2.59 -3.04
N PHE A 229 12.20 2.70 -4.29
CA PHE A 229 13.10 3.76 -4.73
C PHE A 229 12.39 4.91 -5.45
N ALA A 230 11.21 4.67 -6.01
CA ALA A 230 10.47 5.69 -6.75
C ALA A 230 9.68 6.65 -5.86
N ALA A 231 9.27 6.22 -4.66
CA ALA A 231 8.47 7.05 -3.77
C ALA A 231 9.20 8.33 -3.34
N PRO A 232 8.75 9.54 -3.74
CA PRO A 232 9.41 10.79 -3.32
C PRO A 232 9.17 11.09 -1.84
N ILE A 233 8.03 10.64 -1.31
CA ILE A 233 7.64 10.78 0.09
C ILE A 233 7.50 9.39 0.69
N GLU A 234 8.12 9.16 1.83
CA GLU A 234 7.94 7.96 2.64
C GLU A 234 8.06 8.33 4.11
N GLN A 235 6.97 8.22 4.82
CA GLN A 235 6.92 8.41 6.26
C GLN A 235 6.82 7.05 6.95
N ARG A 236 7.49 6.93 8.11
CA ARG A 236 7.52 5.70 8.89
C ARG A 236 7.08 5.97 10.31
N TYR A 237 6.35 5.03 10.86
CA TYR A 237 5.68 5.19 12.14
C TYR A 237 6.19 4.22 13.18
N THR A 238 6.36 4.70 14.41
CA THR A 238 6.35 3.85 15.60
C THR A 238 4.93 3.36 15.85
N GLU A 239 4.73 2.34 16.68
CA GLU A 239 3.38 1.91 17.06
C GLU A 239 2.53 3.06 17.60
N ALA A 240 3.11 3.83 18.53
CA ALA A 240 2.43 5.00 19.12
C ALA A 240 2.13 6.08 18.06
N GLY A 241 3.01 6.26 17.06
CA GLY A 241 2.79 7.18 15.94
C GLY A 241 1.65 6.73 15.05
N ALA A 242 1.59 5.44 14.71
CA ALA A 242 0.51 4.87 13.89
C ALA A 242 -0.85 4.94 14.60
N ARG A 243 -0.90 4.70 15.92
CA ARG A 243 -2.11 4.91 16.73
C ARG A 243 -2.57 6.37 16.69
N ARG A 244 -1.67 7.31 17.00
CA ARG A 244 -2.00 8.75 16.96
C ARG A 244 -2.51 9.19 15.60
N LEU A 245 -1.94 8.69 14.50
CA LEU A 245 -2.37 9.03 13.15
C LEU A 245 -3.88 8.78 12.93
N VAL A 246 -4.41 7.66 13.41
CA VAL A 246 -5.83 7.33 13.25
C VAL A 246 -6.71 7.96 14.36
N GLU A 247 -6.22 8.05 15.59
CA GLU A 247 -6.96 8.64 16.72
C GLU A 247 -7.21 10.14 16.52
N GLN A 248 -6.25 10.87 15.94
CA GLN A 248 -6.41 12.29 15.59
C GLN A 248 -7.47 12.54 14.50
N ALA A 249 -7.82 11.51 13.74
CA ALA A 249 -8.91 11.56 12.76
C ALA A 249 -10.30 11.21 13.37
N GLY A 250 -10.40 11.06 14.69
CA GLY A 250 -11.64 10.70 15.40
C GLY A 250 -11.98 9.21 15.31
N LEU A 251 -10.98 8.37 15.07
CA LEU A 251 -11.16 6.92 15.02
C LEU A 251 -10.63 6.27 16.30
N ARG A 252 -11.29 5.21 16.77
CA ARG A 252 -10.84 4.40 17.90
C ARG A 252 -10.13 3.15 17.42
N VAL A 253 -8.85 2.97 17.77
CA VAL A 253 -8.10 1.76 17.46
C VAL A 253 -8.65 0.56 18.23
N ARG A 254 -9.07 -0.48 17.52
CA ARG A 254 -9.58 -1.75 18.06
C ARG A 254 -8.46 -2.78 18.18
N SER A 255 -7.64 -2.89 17.15
CA SER A 255 -6.54 -3.84 17.09
C SER A 255 -5.38 -3.27 16.31
N ILE A 256 -4.17 -3.72 16.60
CA ILE A 256 -2.95 -3.37 15.86
C ILE A 256 -2.02 -4.57 15.81
N ALA A 257 -1.45 -4.83 14.64
CA ALA A 257 -0.45 -5.87 14.41
C ALA A 257 0.74 -5.31 13.63
N ASN A 258 1.91 -5.92 13.80
CA ASN A 258 3.07 -5.64 12.98
C ASN A 258 3.33 -6.80 12.01
N VAL A 259 3.06 -6.55 10.72
CA VAL A 259 3.37 -7.46 9.62
C VAL A 259 4.28 -6.70 8.65
N ARG A 260 5.56 -6.48 9.06
CA ARG A 260 6.55 -5.64 8.34
C ARG A 260 6.12 -4.19 8.11
N GLY A 261 5.17 -3.73 8.88
CA GLY A 261 4.52 -2.45 8.95
C GLY A 261 3.37 -2.58 9.92
N TRP A 262 2.76 -1.47 10.27
CA TRP A 262 1.64 -1.42 11.20
C TRP A 262 0.33 -1.60 10.43
N ILE A 263 -0.43 -2.63 10.79
CA ILE A 263 -1.82 -2.80 10.37
C ILE A 263 -2.68 -2.40 11.56
N LEU A 264 -3.61 -1.49 11.34
CA LEU A 264 -4.56 -1.02 12.35
C LEU A 264 -5.98 -1.30 11.88
N LEU A 265 -6.77 -1.93 12.76
CA LEU A 265 -8.22 -1.93 12.68
C LEU A 265 -8.72 -0.81 13.59
N SER A 266 -9.46 0.12 13.03
CA SER A 266 -10.03 1.26 13.75
C SER A 266 -11.51 1.40 13.41
N GLU A 267 -12.27 2.05 14.27
CA GLU A 267 -13.71 2.25 14.12
C GLU A 267 -14.05 3.72 14.30
N LYS A 268 -14.93 4.22 13.46
CA LYS A 268 -15.45 5.59 13.59
C LYS A 268 -16.37 5.70 14.81
N ALA A 269 -16.08 6.67 15.66
CA ALA A 269 -16.90 6.95 16.83
C ALA A 269 -18.32 7.41 16.45
#